data_db3772213f35eae1095b2abba5413d6a
#
_entry.id   db3772213f35eae1095b2abba5413d6a
#
_cell.length_a   1.000
_cell.length_b   1.000
_cell.length_c   1.000
_cell.angle_alpha   90.00
_cell.angle_beta   90.00
_cell.angle_gamma   90.00
#
_symmetry.space_group_name_H-M   'P 1'
#
loop_
_entity.id
_entity.type
_entity.pdbx_description
1 polymer ?
#
loop_
_entity_poly.entity_id
_entity_poly.type
_entity_poly.pdbx_seq_one_letter_code
_entity_poly.pdbx_strand_id
1 'polypeptide(L)'
;MTPNKDLKTYSLRETPYFKIYGRTDRTQDPLPLFFNGSGIEVNVTGSELWIDIDVDYEMHEPWVYTTLNGSFMSRQMLMAGSYSLCLFRSMSPEAVKDICLFRELQAMSEDNVCRLLIKGFRSDGDFLPVTDKPFKLEFIGDSITSGEGTYGAKEDTDWLPMYMGTSRNYARMVSDALNAEYRLISQGGWGVICGWA
;
A
#
# COMPACT_ATOMS: atom_id res chain seq x y z
N MET A 1 -11.58 16.48 0.09
CA MET A 1 -11.09 16.80 1.45
C MET A 1 -9.65 17.25 1.29
N THR A 2 -9.20 18.30 1.98
CA THR A 2 -7.84 18.87 1.86
C THR A 2 -7.16 18.87 3.23
N PRO A 3 -5.81 18.73 3.28
CA PRO A 3 -5.05 18.84 4.52
C PRO A 3 -5.26 20.21 5.20
N ASN A 4 -5.16 20.24 6.52
CA ASN A 4 -5.10 21.51 7.25
C ASN A 4 -3.84 22.28 6.81
N LYS A 5 -3.91 23.59 6.72
CA LYS A 5 -2.80 24.46 6.26
C LYS A 5 -1.62 24.50 7.23
N ASP A 6 -1.85 24.16 8.49
CA ASP A 6 -0.85 24.22 9.54
C ASP A 6 -0.04 22.91 9.71
N LEU A 7 -0.31 21.89 8.88
CA LEU A 7 0.45 20.64 8.91
C LEU A 7 1.87 20.86 8.37
N LYS A 8 2.84 20.29 9.06
CA LYS A 8 4.21 20.18 8.54
C LYS A 8 4.24 19.16 7.41
N THR A 9 4.97 19.50 6.36
CA THR A 9 5.23 18.63 5.21
C THR A 9 6.60 18.00 5.36
N TYR A 10 6.68 16.70 5.16
CA TYR A 10 7.91 15.91 5.20
C TYR A 10 8.06 15.16 3.88
N SER A 11 9.15 15.40 3.15
CA SER A 11 9.56 14.47 2.10
C SER A 11 9.94 13.13 2.73
N LEU A 12 10.03 12.04 1.95
CA LEU A 12 10.48 10.77 2.52
C LEU A 12 11.90 10.85 3.10
N ARG A 13 12.78 11.68 2.52
CA ARG A 13 14.13 11.90 3.04
C ARG A 13 14.16 12.60 4.40
N GLU A 14 13.16 13.43 4.67
CA GLU A 14 13.01 14.15 5.93
C GLU A 14 12.20 13.38 6.97
N THR A 15 11.49 12.32 6.55
CA THR A 15 10.75 11.46 7.46
C THR A 15 11.74 10.54 8.19
N PRO A 16 11.92 10.70 9.51
CA PRO A 16 13.04 10.05 10.22
C PRO A 16 12.83 8.54 10.36
N TYR A 17 11.58 8.10 10.43
CA TYR A 17 11.24 6.70 10.69
C TYR A 17 10.07 6.25 9.82
N PHE A 18 10.33 5.30 8.95
CA PHE A 18 9.30 4.57 8.20
C PHE A 18 9.85 3.20 7.80
N LYS A 19 8.94 2.28 7.52
CA LYS A 19 9.29 0.95 7.02
C LYS A 19 8.65 0.76 5.64
N ILE A 20 9.39 0.13 4.73
CA ILE A 20 8.92 -0.22 3.40
C ILE A 20 8.68 -1.72 3.33
N TYR A 21 7.51 -2.10 2.86
CA TYR A 21 7.12 -3.45 2.52
C TYR A 21 7.25 -3.70 1.03
N GLY A 22 7.62 -4.94 0.68
CA GLY A 22 7.78 -5.34 -0.72
C GLY A 22 9.11 -4.90 -1.34
N ARG A 23 9.27 -5.25 -2.62
CA ARG A 23 10.44 -4.87 -3.41
C ARG A 23 10.20 -3.53 -4.08
N THR A 24 11.13 -2.63 -3.93
CA THR A 24 11.12 -1.30 -4.57
C THR A 24 12.55 -0.80 -4.78
N ASP A 25 12.70 0.20 -5.60
CA ASP A 25 13.95 0.94 -5.74
C ASP A 25 14.00 2.09 -4.72
N ARG A 26 14.71 1.85 -3.63
CA ARG A 26 14.88 2.82 -2.53
C ARG A 26 15.77 4.00 -2.88
N THR A 27 16.40 4.00 -4.06
CA THR A 27 17.22 5.13 -4.52
C THR A 27 16.38 6.20 -5.20
N GLN A 28 15.18 5.87 -5.61
CA GLN A 28 14.25 6.80 -6.24
C GLN A 28 13.53 7.68 -5.19
N ASP A 29 13.29 8.91 -5.59
CA ASP A 29 12.50 9.90 -4.85
C ASP A 29 11.71 10.72 -5.89
N PRO A 30 10.37 10.57 -5.93
CA PRO A 30 9.48 9.80 -5.04
C PRO A 30 9.67 8.29 -5.06
N LEU A 31 9.33 7.63 -3.93
CA LEU A 31 9.47 6.17 -3.76
C LEU A 31 8.39 5.42 -4.56
N PRO A 32 8.74 4.55 -5.51
CA PRO A 32 7.76 3.76 -6.23
C PRO A 32 7.29 2.55 -5.42
N LEU A 33 5.99 2.23 -5.50
CA LEU A 33 5.42 0.96 -5.06
C LEU A 33 5.04 0.13 -6.28
N PHE A 34 5.80 -0.93 -6.58
CA PHE A 34 5.63 -1.71 -7.82
C PHE A 34 4.65 -2.86 -7.66
N PHE A 35 4.87 -3.71 -6.66
CA PHE A 35 4.15 -4.97 -6.51
C PHE A 35 2.92 -4.82 -5.62
N ASN A 36 1.97 -5.71 -5.82
CA ASN A 36 0.88 -5.92 -4.88
C ASN A 36 1.44 -6.25 -3.48
N GLY A 37 0.77 -5.78 -2.44
CA GLY A 37 1.25 -5.89 -1.06
C GLY A 37 2.50 -5.05 -0.74
N SER A 38 3.07 -4.30 -1.71
CA SER A 38 4.08 -3.30 -1.37
C SER A 38 3.45 -2.12 -0.64
N GLY A 39 4.19 -1.51 0.28
CA GLY A 39 3.61 -0.47 1.11
C GLY A 39 4.61 0.26 1.98
N ILE A 40 4.08 1.17 2.76
CA ILE A 40 4.83 1.97 3.73
C ILE A 40 4.11 1.97 5.09
N GLU A 41 4.88 1.86 6.15
CA GLU A 41 4.42 1.91 7.54
C GLU A 41 5.11 3.05 8.27
N VAL A 42 4.34 3.78 9.08
CA VAL A 42 4.84 4.80 9.99
C VAL A 42 4.15 4.70 11.35
N ASN A 43 4.90 4.96 12.40
CA ASN A 43 4.37 5.25 13.72
C ASN A 43 4.37 6.76 13.92
N VAL A 44 3.25 7.36 14.29
CA VAL A 44 3.12 8.80 14.39
C VAL A 44 2.18 9.22 15.51
N THR A 45 2.52 10.32 16.19
CA THR A 45 1.62 11.06 17.07
C THR A 45 0.82 12.08 16.27
N GLY A 46 0.17 13.04 16.92
CA GLY A 46 -0.61 14.08 16.25
C GLY A 46 -2.06 13.71 15.99
N SER A 47 -2.82 14.68 15.56
CA SER A 47 -4.26 14.53 15.33
C SER A 47 -4.62 14.22 13.89
N GLU A 48 -3.70 14.43 12.94
CA GLU A 48 -3.96 14.34 11.50
C GLU A 48 -2.72 13.86 10.75
N LEU A 49 -2.91 12.90 9.83
CA LEU A 49 -1.87 12.40 8.93
C LEU A 49 -2.39 12.26 7.51
N TRP A 50 -1.62 12.77 6.57
CA TRP A 50 -1.83 12.62 5.13
C TRP A 50 -0.58 12.06 4.49
N ILE A 51 -0.75 11.34 3.38
CA ILE A 51 0.32 10.89 2.52
C ILE A 51 0.19 11.56 1.15
N ASP A 52 1.27 12.15 0.66
CA ASP A 52 1.35 12.76 -0.66
C ASP A 52 1.78 11.71 -1.67
N ILE A 53 1.00 11.52 -2.72
CA ILE A 53 1.21 10.52 -3.77
C ILE A 53 1.20 11.13 -5.15
N ASP A 54 1.78 10.41 -6.09
CA ASP A 54 1.64 10.63 -7.53
C ASP A 54 1.23 9.31 -8.18
N VAL A 55 0.16 9.35 -8.97
CA VAL A 55 -0.49 8.18 -9.57
C VAL A 55 -0.65 8.39 -11.06
N ASP A 56 -0.37 7.38 -11.84
CA ASP A 56 -0.64 7.37 -13.27
C ASP A 56 -1.04 5.98 -13.75
N TYR A 57 -1.87 5.90 -14.77
CA TYR A 57 -2.32 4.68 -15.43
C TYR A 57 -3.08 5.00 -16.72
N GLU A 58 -3.11 4.08 -17.64
CA GLU A 58 -3.88 4.19 -18.90
C GLU A 58 -5.12 3.30 -18.90
N MET A 59 -5.02 2.10 -18.35
CA MET A 59 -6.08 1.08 -18.47
C MET A 59 -6.68 0.69 -17.13
N HIS A 60 -5.85 0.48 -16.11
CA HIS A 60 -6.24 -0.14 -14.86
C HIS A 60 -5.81 0.69 -13.67
N GLU A 61 -6.79 1.27 -13.00
CA GLU A 61 -6.58 2.12 -11.84
C GLU A 61 -5.90 1.34 -10.69
N PRO A 62 -4.88 1.92 -10.03
CA PRO A 62 -4.31 1.35 -8.82
C PRO A 62 -5.30 1.44 -7.66
N TRP A 63 -5.25 0.43 -6.79
CA TRP A 63 -5.99 0.38 -5.55
C TRP A 63 -5.02 0.29 -4.38
N VAL A 64 -5.40 0.91 -3.26
CA VAL A 64 -4.67 0.83 -2.00
C VAL A 64 -5.61 0.48 -0.86
N TYR A 65 -5.04 -0.10 0.20
CA TYR A 65 -5.73 -0.21 1.48
C TYR A 65 -4.87 0.36 2.60
N THR A 66 -5.53 0.75 3.68
CA THR A 66 -4.88 1.26 4.88
C THR A 66 -5.24 0.44 6.09
N THR A 67 -4.28 0.30 7.01
CA THR A 67 -4.52 -0.22 8.35
C THR A 67 -4.16 0.82 9.39
N LEU A 68 -4.86 0.82 10.51
CA LEU A 68 -4.58 1.64 11.69
C LEU A 68 -4.50 0.72 12.91
N ASN A 69 -3.37 0.71 13.59
CA ASN A 69 -3.12 -0.15 14.75
C ASN A 69 -3.46 -1.63 14.45
N GLY A 70 -3.05 -2.10 13.27
CA GLY A 70 -3.31 -3.45 12.78
C GLY A 70 -4.72 -3.72 12.24
N SER A 71 -5.67 -2.80 12.43
CA SER A 71 -7.05 -2.97 11.94
C SER A 71 -7.21 -2.42 10.52
N PHE A 72 -7.89 -3.17 9.67
CA PHE A 72 -8.27 -2.70 8.32
C PHE A 72 -9.21 -1.50 8.41
N MET A 73 -8.86 -0.40 7.74
CA MET A 73 -9.63 0.86 7.79
C MET A 73 -10.32 1.19 6.48
N SER A 74 -9.60 1.11 5.38
CA SER A 74 -10.16 1.49 4.09
C SER A 74 -9.49 0.74 2.94
N ARG A 75 -10.23 0.59 1.87
CA ARG A 75 -9.77 0.20 0.54
C ARG A 75 -10.32 1.19 -0.46
N GLN A 76 -9.49 1.72 -1.33
CA GLN A 76 -9.93 2.77 -2.25
C GLN A 76 -9.17 2.73 -3.58
N MET A 77 -9.90 3.09 -4.62
CA MET A 77 -9.38 3.37 -5.93
C MET A 77 -8.60 4.68 -5.92
N LEU A 78 -7.50 4.74 -6.68
CA LEU A 78 -6.72 5.94 -6.86
C LEU A 78 -6.99 6.56 -8.23
N MET A 79 -7.17 7.87 -8.24
CA MET A 79 -7.27 8.65 -9.48
C MET A 79 -5.88 9.04 -9.98
N ALA A 80 -5.71 9.17 -11.29
CA ALA A 80 -4.47 9.72 -11.84
C ALA A 80 -4.23 11.17 -11.39
N GLY A 81 -2.99 11.52 -11.11
CA GLY A 81 -2.55 12.84 -10.68
C GLY A 81 -1.76 12.84 -9.37
N SER A 82 -1.34 14.04 -8.95
CA SER A 82 -0.64 14.27 -7.69
C SER A 82 -1.58 14.88 -6.65
N TYR A 83 -1.75 14.22 -5.51
CA TYR A 83 -2.63 14.68 -4.45
C TYR A 83 -2.29 14.05 -3.08
N SER A 84 -2.98 14.49 -2.03
CA SER A 84 -2.83 13.96 -0.68
C SER A 84 -4.01 13.06 -0.33
N LEU A 85 -3.72 11.86 0.21
CA LEU A 85 -4.70 10.97 0.83
C LEU A 85 -4.72 11.18 2.34
N CYS A 86 -5.90 11.34 2.91
CA CYS A 86 -6.09 11.36 4.35
C CYS A 86 -5.98 9.95 4.92
N LEU A 87 -5.03 9.73 5.81
CA LEU A 87 -4.86 8.45 6.50
C LEU A 87 -5.66 8.42 7.81
N PHE A 88 -5.64 9.53 8.56
CA PHE A 88 -6.55 9.78 9.69
C PHE A 88 -6.69 11.27 9.99
N ARG A 89 -7.78 11.62 10.68
CA ARG A 89 -8.06 12.97 11.20
C ARG A 89 -8.78 12.92 12.53
N SER A 90 -8.64 14.01 13.29
CA SER A 90 -9.36 14.25 14.55
C SER A 90 -9.15 13.13 15.57
N MET A 91 -7.97 12.53 15.59
CA MET A 91 -7.56 11.56 16.58
C MET A 91 -6.87 12.24 17.77
N SER A 92 -6.72 11.52 18.89
CA SER A 92 -5.95 12.02 20.04
C SER A 92 -4.51 12.32 19.64
N PRO A 93 -4.01 13.55 19.84
CA PRO A 93 -2.65 13.91 19.41
C PRO A 93 -1.56 13.20 20.21
N GLU A 94 -1.85 12.76 21.42
CA GLU A 94 -0.87 12.10 22.31
C GLU A 94 -0.69 10.61 22.00
N ALA A 95 -1.73 9.99 21.43
CA ALA A 95 -1.67 8.56 21.14
C ALA A 95 -0.78 8.28 19.93
N VAL A 96 0.05 7.26 20.02
CA VAL A 96 0.80 6.72 18.87
C VAL A 96 -0.14 5.92 17.99
N LYS A 97 -0.08 6.12 16.69
CA LYS A 97 -0.81 5.39 15.67
C LYS A 97 0.18 4.69 14.78
N ASP A 98 0.02 3.38 14.64
CA ASP A 98 0.65 2.57 13.62
C ASP A 98 -0.22 2.64 12.36
N ILE A 99 0.30 3.21 11.30
CA ILE A 99 -0.39 3.36 10.02
C ILE A 99 0.40 2.66 8.93
N CYS A 100 -0.30 1.79 8.20
CA CYS A 100 0.23 1.23 6.96
C CYS A 100 -0.65 1.64 5.78
N LEU A 101 -0.01 1.94 4.65
CA LEU A 101 -0.64 2.01 3.35
C LEU A 101 -0.01 0.98 2.44
N PHE A 102 -0.83 0.12 1.83
CA PHE A 102 -0.38 -0.94 0.94
C PHE A 102 -1.03 -0.82 -0.44
N ARG A 103 -0.28 -1.11 -1.48
CA ARG A 103 -0.79 -1.30 -2.82
C ARG A 103 -1.52 -2.64 -2.91
N GLU A 104 -2.78 -2.63 -3.37
CA GLU A 104 -3.62 -3.82 -3.50
C GLU A 104 -3.29 -4.65 -4.73
N LEU A 105 -2.91 -3.98 -5.81
CA LEU A 105 -2.73 -4.59 -7.12
C LEU A 105 -1.48 -4.02 -7.78
N GLN A 106 -0.61 -4.89 -8.31
CA GLN A 106 0.52 -4.48 -9.15
C GLN A 106 0.03 -3.82 -10.44
N ALA A 107 0.95 -3.19 -11.19
CA ALA A 107 0.64 -2.79 -12.55
C ALA A 107 0.22 -4.02 -13.35
N MET A 108 -0.90 -3.90 -14.07
CA MET A 108 -1.39 -4.97 -14.91
C MET A 108 -0.58 -5.03 -16.20
N SER A 109 -0.54 -6.19 -16.84
CA SER A 109 0.08 -6.34 -18.16
C SER A 109 -0.52 -5.33 -19.15
N GLU A 110 0.33 -4.79 -20.03
CA GLU A 110 -0.05 -3.81 -21.05
C GLU A 110 -0.23 -2.36 -20.54
N ASP A 111 -0.27 -2.10 -19.23
CA ASP A 111 -0.28 -0.75 -18.67
C ASP A 111 1.13 -0.33 -18.23
N ASN A 112 1.91 0.12 -19.21
CA ASN A 112 3.32 0.51 -18.99
C ASN A 112 3.49 1.85 -18.26
N VAL A 113 2.44 2.62 -18.11
CA VAL A 113 2.48 3.91 -17.39
C VAL A 113 1.98 3.80 -15.96
N CYS A 114 1.36 2.68 -15.59
CA CYS A 114 0.80 2.48 -14.27
C CYS A 114 1.87 2.59 -13.17
N ARG A 115 1.77 3.66 -12.38
CA ARG A 115 2.66 3.92 -11.26
C ARG A 115 1.92 4.42 -10.03
N LEU A 116 2.49 4.12 -8.88
CA LEU A 116 2.13 4.69 -7.59
C LEU A 116 3.42 5.09 -6.88
N LEU A 117 3.60 6.39 -6.71
CA LEU A 117 4.78 6.98 -6.10
C LEU A 117 4.40 7.66 -4.78
N ILE A 118 5.19 7.41 -3.74
CA ILE A 118 5.05 8.07 -2.44
C ILE A 118 6.01 9.25 -2.38
N LYS A 119 5.49 10.45 -2.18
CA LYS A 119 6.26 11.70 -2.12
C LYS A 119 6.65 12.08 -0.70
N GLY A 120 5.80 11.75 0.29
CA GLY A 120 6.03 12.12 1.68
C GLY A 120 4.74 12.18 2.48
N PHE A 121 4.81 12.89 3.60
CA PHE A 121 3.71 12.97 4.56
C PHE A 121 3.43 14.42 4.98
N ARG A 122 2.21 14.65 5.49
CA ARG A 122 1.83 15.88 6.20
C ARG A 122 1.20 15.50 7.53
N SER A 123 1.69 16.07 8.62
CA SER A 123 1.21 15.79 9.97
C SER A 123 1.45 16.97 10.90
N ASP A 124 0.66 17.02 11.96
CA ASP A 124 0.87 17.88 13.14
C ASP A 124 1.63 17.16 14.27
N GLY A 125 2.01 15.90 14.08
CA GLY A 125 2.72 15.08 15.06
C GLY A 125 4.15 14.72 14.66
N ASP A 126 4.77 13.90 15.52
CA ASP A 126 6.13 13.41 15.37
C ASP A 126 6.14 11.95 14.92
N PHE A 127 7.07 11.60 14.03
CA PHE A 127 7.31 10.23 13.60
C PHE A 127 8.18 9.49 14.61
N LEU A 128 7.84 8.23 14.88
CA LEU A 128 8.49 7.37 15.87
C LEU A 128 9.04 6.10 15.21
N PRO A 129 10.03 5.43 15.81
CA PRO A 129 10.57 4.19 15.25
C PRO A 129 9.50 3.12 15.01
N VAL A 130 9.60 2.44 13.87
CA VAL A 130 8.78 1.28 13.55
C VAL A 130 9.50 0.01 13.97
N THR A 131 8.82 -0.86 14.71
CA THR A 131 9.39 -2.11 15.19
C THR A 131 9.29 -3.21 14.15
N ASP A 132 10.35 -4.00 13.99
CA ASP A 132 10.31 -5.19 13.15
C ASP A 132 9.45 -6.29 13.77
N LYS A 133 8.69 -7.00 12.94
CA LYS A 133 7.98 -8.18 13.35
C LYS A 133 8.93 -9.39 13.47
N PRO A 134 8.58 -10.41 14.28
CA PRO A 134 9.47 -11.54 14.54
C PRO A 134 9.77 -12.40 13.32
N PHE A 135 8.85 -12.40 12.34
CA PHE A 135 8.99 -13.20 11.13
C PHE A 135 8.86 -12.34 9.89
N LYS A 136 9.57 -12.74 8.82
CA LYS A 136 9.48 -12.13 7.48
C LYS A 136 9.17 -13.24 6.49
N LEU A 137 8.03 -13.14 5.81
CA LEU A 137 7.55 -14.11 4.83
C LEU A 137 7.62 -13.52 3.44
N GLU A 138 8.07 -14.29 2.47
CA GLU A 138 8.01 -13.95 1.06
C GLU A 138 7.16 -14.99 0.34
N PHE A 139 6.14 -14.53 -0.39
CA PHE A 139 5.24 -15.34 -1.18
C PHE A 139 5.52 -15.08 -2.65
N ILE A 140 5.80 -16.13 -3.39
CA ILE A 140 6.05 -16.08 -4.83
C ILE A 140 4.95 -16.90 -5.51
N GLY A 141 4.25 -16.30 -6.46
CA GLY A 141 3.12 -17.00 -7.09
C GLY A 141 2.47 -16.23 -8.23
N ASP A 142 1.30 -16.68 -8.56
CA ASP A 142 0.49 -16.25 -9.69
C ASP A 142 -0.71 -15.36 -9.26
N SER A 143 -1.80 -15.45 -10.00
CA SER A 143 -3.05 -14.73 -9.76
C SER A 143 -3.65 -14.97 -8.37
N ILE A 144 -3.55 -16.16 -7.82
CA ILE A 144 -4.06 -16.49 -6.47
C ILE A 144 -3.27 -15.72 -5.42
N THR A 145 -1.95 -15.66 -5.57
CA THR A 145 -1.07 -14.89 -4.69
C THR A 145 -1.24 -13.38 -4.89
N SER A 146 -1.57 -12.95 -6.09
CA SER A 146 -1.93 -11.55 -6.38
C SER A 146 -3.28 -11.14 -5.79
N GLY A 147 -4.14 -12.10 -5.44
CA GLY A 147 -5.47 -11.86 -4.88
C GLY A 147 -6.52 -11.56 -5.94
N GLU A 148 -6.37 -12.11 -7.16
CA GLU A 148 -7.38 -11.98 -8.20
C GLU A 148 -8.70 -12.62 -7.76
N GLY A 149 -9.81 -11.90 -7.97
CA GLY A 149 -11.16 -12.32 -7.59
C GLY A 149 -11.48 -12.28 -6.10
N THR A 150 -10.54 -11.85 -5.24
CA THR A 150 -10.73 -11.87 -3.76
C THR A 150 -11.92 -11.03 -3.28
N TYR A 151 -12.27 -9.99 -4.01
CA TYR A 151 -13.38 -9.08 -3.69
C TYR A 151 -14.63 -9.29 -4.55
N GLY A 152 -14.55 -10.09 -5.60
CA GLY A 152 -15.69 -10.44 -6.45
C GLY A 152 -16.64 -11.45 -5.79
N ALA A 153 -17.91 -11.44 -6.21
CA ALA A 153 -18.83 -12.52 -5.89
C ALA A 153 -18.48 -13.78 -6.71
N LYS A 154 -19.01 -14.94 -6.28
CA LYS A 154 -18.68 -16.23 -6.91
C LYS A 154 -19.04 -16.27 -8.42
N GLU A 155 -20.05 -15.52 -8.79
CA GLU A 155 -20.60 -15.47 -10.16
C GLU A 155 -19.95 -14.36 -11.01
N ASP A 156 -19.12 -13.48 -10.40
CA ASP A 156 -18.42 -12.42 -11.13
C ASP A 156 -17.29 -13.04 -11.96
N THR A 157 -17.34 -12.82 -13.26
CA THR A 157 -16.36 -13.34 -14.22
C THR A 157 -15.52 -12.24 -14.89
N ASP A 158 -15.86 -10.99 -14.62
CA ASP A 158 -15.14 -9.85 -15.17
C ASP A 158 -13.76 -9.72 -14.51
N TRP A 159 -12.76 -9.41 -15.33
CA TRP A 159 -11.40 -9.19 -14.85
C TRP A 159 -11.18 -7.70 -14.59
N LEU A 160 -11.53 -7.25 -13.38
CA LEU A 160 -11.54 -5.85 -12.98
C LEU A 160 -10.64 -5.61 -11.76
N PRO A 161 -9.88 -4.48 -11.69
CA PRO A 161 -9.07 -4.12 -10.55
C PRO A 161 -9.83 -4.10 -9.22
N MET A 162 -11.11 -3.69 -9.25
CA MET A 162 -11.94 -3.64 -8.04
C MET A 162 -12.19 -5.02 -7.41
N TYR A 163 -12.09 -6.11 -8.17
CA TYR A 163 -12.25 -7.48 -7.67
C TYR A 163 -10.95 -8.11 -7.16
N MET A 164 -9.83 -7.41 -7.32
CA MET A 164 -8.50 -7.91 -6.99
C MET A 164 -7.95 -7.22 -5.75
N GLY A 165 -7.32 -7.97 -4.85
CA GLY A 165 -6.70 -7.35 -3.70
C GLY A 165 -6.00 -8.29 -2.75
N THR A 166 -4.92 -7.78 -2.17
CA THR A 166 -4.06 -8.53 -1.25
C THR A 166 -4.52 -8.46 0.19
N SER A 167 -5.33 -7.48 0.55
CA SER A 167 -5.74 -7.26 1.94
C SER A 167 -6.59 -8.39 2.54
N ARG A 168 -7.14 -9.27 1.71
CA ARG A 168 -7.93 -10.44 2.11
C ARG A 168 -7.41 -11.75 1.53
N ASN A 169 -6.28 -11.76 0.86
CA ASN A 169 -5.73 -12.99 0.30
C ASN A 169 -5.05 -13.86 1.39
N TYR A 170 -4.73 -15.10 1.03
CA TYR A 170 -4.13 -16.06 1.97
C TYR A 170 -2.80 -15.58 2.53
N ALA A 171 -1.99 -14.89 1.73
CA ALA A 171 -0.67 -14.41 2.16
C ALA A 171 -0.79 -13.38 3.29
N ARG A 172 -1.74 -12.45 3.18
CA ARG A 172 -2.03 -11.49 4.24
C ARG A 172 -2.57 -12.20 5.49
N MET A 173 -3.53 -13.10 5.33
CA MET A 173 -4.14 -13.85 6.44
C MET A 173 -3.10 -14.68 7.22
N VAL A 174 -2.22 -15.40 6.53
CA VAL A 174 -1.13 -16.17 7.14
C VAL A 174 -0.15 -15.26 7.88
N SER A 175 0.23 -14.14 7.25
CA SER A 175 1.17 -13.20 7.85
C SER A 175 0.62 -12.54 9.11
N ASP A 176 -0.65 -12.17 9.10
CA ASP A 176 -1.32 -11.63 10.29
C ASP A 176 -1.43 -12.68 11.42
N ALA A 177 -1.80 -13.92 11.10
CA ALA A 177 -1.89 -15.01 12.06
C ALA A 177 -0.54 -15.35 12.74
N LEU A 178 0.57 -15.16 12.01
CA LEU A 178 1.92 -15.40 12.50
C LEU A 178 2.60 -14.13 13.05
N ASN A 179 1.94 -13.00 13.08
CA ASN A 179 2.52 -11.69 13.36
C ASN A 179 3.81 -11.46 12.54
N ALA A 180 3.72 -11.70 11.23
CA ALA A 180 4.84 -11.59 10.30
C ALA A 180 4.74 -10.37 9.40
N GLU A 181 5.89 -9.85 8.97
CA GLU A 181 5.97 -9.01 7.78
C GLU A 181 5.82 -9.90 6.54
N TYR A 182 5.21 -9.38 5.48
CA TYR A 182 5.08 -10.13 4.24
C TYR A 182 5.54 -9.34 3.03
N ARG A 183 5.96 -10.09 2.01
CA ARG A 183 6.29 -9.58 0.68
C ARG A 183 5.64 -10.48 -0.36
N LEU A 184 5.09 -9.88 -1.39
CA LEU A 184 4.52 -10.59 -2.52
C LEU A 184 5.36 -10.34 -3.76
N ILE A 185 5.61 -11.41 -4.52
CA ILE A 185 6.15 -11.38 -5.87
C ILE A 185 5.24 -12.26 -6.69
N SER A 186 4.24 -11.65 -7.28
CA SER A 186 3.20 -12.39 -8.00
C SER A 186 2.66 -11.56 -9.16
N GLN A 187 2.25 -12.26 -10.19
CA GLN A 187 1.62 -11.68 -11.37
C GLN A 187 0.58 -12.66 -11.91
N GLY A 188 -0.60 -12.16 -12.22
CA GLY A 188 -1.63 -12.95 -12.88
C GLY A 188 -1.14 -13.51 -14.22
N GLY A 189 -1.50 -14.75 -14.53
CA GLY A 189 -1.09 -15.43 -15.74
C GLY A 189 0.35 -15.96 -15.77
N TRP A 190 1.15 -15.72 -14.73
CA TRP A 190 2.54 -16.18 -14.70
C TRP A 190 2.64 -17.55 -14.04
N GLY A 191 3.31 -18.48 -14.74
CA GLY A 191 3.70 -19.79 -14.21
C GLY A 191 5.16 -19.82 -13.78
N VAL A 192 5.57 -20.96 -13.20
CA VAL A 192 6.97 -21.17 -12.74
C VAL A 192 7.96 -21.20 -13.92
N ILE A 193 7.54 -21.65 -15.09
CA ILE A 193 8.37 -21.84 -16.27
C ILE A 193 8.01 -20.85 -17.37
N CYS A 194 6.74 -20.61 -17.59
CA CYS A 194 6.26 -19.68 -18.62
C CYS A 194 4.99 -18.97 -18.12
N GLY A 195 4.76 -17.76 -18.61
CA GLY A 195 3.53 -17.01 -18.41
C GLY A 195 2.60 -17.10 -19.62
N TRP A 196 1.48 -16.43 -19.51
CA TRP A 196 0.55 -16.14 -20.61
C TRP A 196 1.08 -14.89 -21.35
N ALA A 197 2.07 -15.04 -22.14
CA ALA A 197 2.60 -13.97 -23.00
C ALA A 197 2.64 -14.45 -24.44
#